data_eddbee01b0888af944789e2b81150733
#
_entry.id   eddbee01b0888af944789e2b81150733
#
_cell.length_a   1.000
_cell.length_b   1.000
_cell.length_c   1.000
_cell.angle_alpha   90.00
_cell.angle_beta   90.00
_cell.angle_gamma   90.00
#
_symmetry.space_group_name_H-M   'P 1'
#
loop_
_entity.id
_entity.type
_entity.pdbx_description
1 polymer ?
#
loop_
_entity_poly.entity_id
_entity_poly.type
_entity_poly.pdbx_seq_one_letter_code
_entity_poly.pdbx_strand_id
1 'polypeptide(L)'
;MSSIAIIEDDPKIARLLADYLTQAGFDIATAHSGQDALSLATSQHFDLFLLDVMLPDGDGFSVCKQLRSFSSAPILFLTARIAEEDRLLGLELGGDDYIVKPFSPREVVARVKANLRRLAMDSGQSPTSTLQLDQDTLTAQFGHRTTDLTAIEFALLNALTATPNKLFNRDELIDRIYSDGRVVSDRTVDSHIKKLRQKLNHIDQGEVIEAVYGAGYRYKPCTKLP
;
A
#
# COMPACT_ATOMS: atom_id res chain seq x y z
N MET A 1 -3.50 3.65 18.10
CA MET A 1 -4.42 4.33 17.17
C MET A 1 -3.55 5.32 16.42
N SER A 2 -3.72 5.46 15.09
CA SER A 2 -2.90 6.43 14.35
C SER A 2 -3.46 7.83 14.54
N SER A 3 -2.56 8.80 14.75
CA SER A 3 -2.88 10.21 15.02
C SER A 3 -2.71 11.06 13.74
N ILE A 4 -3.73 11.84 13.41
CA ILE A 4 -3.78 12.66 12.19
C ILE A 4 -3.98 14.11 12.55
N ALA A 5 -3.17 15.00 11.98
CA ALA A 5 -3.38 16.44 12.05
C ALA A 5 -4.16 16.90 10.81
N ILE A 6 -5.24 17.66 11.01
CA ILE A 6 -5.99 18.34 9.96
C ILE A 6 -5.70 19.83 10.06
N ILE A 7 -5.11 20.40 9.01
CA ILE A 7 -4.80 21.81 8.89
C ILE A 7 -5.69 22.39 7.79
N GLU A 8 -6.75 23.05 8.21
CA GLU A 8 -7.82 23.56 7.34
C GLU A 8 -8.43 24.81 7.96
N ASP A 9 -8.47 25.91 7.23
CA ASP A 9 -8.96 27.21 7.73
C ASP A 9 -10.49 27.27 7.86
N ASP A 10 -11.23 26.52 7.00
CA ASP A 10 -12.68 26.41 7.15
C ASP A 10 -13.05 25.42 8.27
N PRO A 11 -13.60 25.91 9.40
CA PRO A 11 -13.94 25.06 10.53
C PRO A 11 -15.04 24.03 10.23
N LYS A 12 -15.85 24.25 9.18
CA LYS A 12 -16.89 23.29 8.77
C LYS A 12 -16.25 22.11 8.03
N ILE A 13 -15.28 22.39 7.17
CA ILE A 13 -14.53 21.35 6.45
C ILE A 13 -13.67 20.58 7.44
N ALA A 14 -12.93 21.26 8.31
CA ALA A 14 -12.10 20.63 9.34
C ALA A 14 -12.93 19.68 10.22
N ARG A 15 -14.09 20.14 10.71
CA ARG A 15 -15.00 19.33 11.53
C ARG A 15 -15.56 18.12 10.76
N LEU A 16 -16.00 18.33 9.51
CA LEU A 16 -16.51 17.26 8.68
C LEU A 16 -15.47 16.15 8.50
N LEU A 17 -14.23 16.53 8.19
CA LEU A 17 -13.13 15.58 8.04
C LEU A 17 -12.80 14.87 9.36
N ALA A 18 -12.77 15.63 10.47
CA ALA A 18 -12.53 15.08 11.81
C ALA A 18 -13.58 14.02 12.18
N ASP A 19 -14.86 14.29 11.94
CA ASP A 19 -15.95 13.36 12.23
C ASP A 19 -15.79 12.04 11.45
N TYR A 20 -15.52 12.12 10.15
CA TYR A 20 -15.35 10.92 9.30
C TYR A 20 -14.09 10.11 9.64
N LEU A 21 -12.98 10.79 9.94
CA LEU A 21 -11.73 10.13 10.30
C LEU A 21 -11.79 9.52 11.71
N THR A 22 -12.43 10.20 12.68
CA THR A 22 -12.67 9.62 14.00
C THR A 22 -13.56 8.39 13.91
N GLN A 23 -14.63 8.43 13.11
CA GLN A 23 -15.47 7.26 12.84
C GLN A 23 -14.68 6.11 12.18
N ALA A 24 -13.66 6.43 11.40
CA ALA A 24 -12.77 5.45 10.78
C ALA A 24 -11.69 4.88 11.73
N GLY A 25 -11.64 5.35 12.99
CA GLY A 25 -10.77 4.84 14.04
C GLY A 25 -9.45 5.59 14.21
N PHE A 26 -9.36 6.86 13.83
CA PHE A 26 -8.17 7.71 13.97
C PHE A 26 -8.31 8.70 15.12
N ASP A 27 -7.19 9.06 15.75
CA ASP A 27 -7.10 10.18 16.68
C ASP A 27 -6.86 11.46 15.89
N ILE A 28 -7.68 12.51 16.14
CA ILE A 28 -7.67 13.71 15.31
C ILE A 28 -7.33 14.94 16.14
N ALA A 29 -6.41 15.74 15.63
CA ALA A 29 -6.19 17.11 16.07
C ALA A 29 -6.37 18.06 14.88
N THR A 30 -6.89 19.27 15.16
CA THR A 30 -7.16 20.28 14.13
C THR A 30 -6.38 21.56 14.39
N ALA A 31 -5.88 22.18 13.33
CA ALA A 31 -5.31 23.51 13.33
C ALA A 31 -5.94 24.33 12.20
N HIS A 32 -6.09 25.65 12.38
CA HIS A 32 -6.76 26.51 11.42
C HIS A 32 -5.82 27.54 10.76
N SER A 33 -4.54 27.45 11.08
CA SER A 33 -3.48 28.29 10.50
C SER A 33 -2.17 27.51 10.39
N GLY A 34 -1.24 27.99 9.58
CA GLY A 34 0.09 27.40 9.46
C GLY A 34 0.88 27.45 10.75
N GLN A 35 0.76 28.57 11.50
CA GLN A 35 1.44 28.74 12.79
C GLN A 35 0.91 27.76 13.83
N ASP A 36 -0.42 27.58 13.91
CA ASP A 36 -1.03 26.59 14.81
C ASP A 36 -0.62 25.17 14.43
N ALA A 37 -0.56 24.88 13.13
CA ALA A 37 -0.13 23.58 12.62
C ALA A 37 1.30 23.22 13.06
N LEU A 38 2.24 24.16 12.95
CA LEU A 38 3.64 23.97 13.38
C LEU A 38 3.75 23.82 14.90
N SER A 39 3.01 24.63 15.65
CA SER A 39 2.93 24.54 17.11
C SER A 39 2.37 23.18 17.56
N LEU A 40 1.32 22.71 16.89
CA LEU A 40 0.71 21.41 17.13
C LEU A 40 1.68 20.28 16.82
N ALA A 41 2.35 20.33 15.66
CA ALA A 41 3.27 19.30 15.20
C ALA A 41 4.57 19.21 16.03
N THR A 42 4.94 20.29 16.75
CA THR A 42 6.07 20.25 17.69
C THR A 42 5.66 19.76 19.07
N SER A 43 4.38 19.86 19.45
CA SER A 43 3.88 19.45 20.77
C SER A 43 3.59 17.95 20.87
N GLN A 44 3.27 17.30 19.76
CA GLN A 44 2.95 15.87 19.71
C GLN A 44 3.27 15.25 18.37
N HIS A 45 3.38 13.92 18.34
CA HIS A 45 3.65 13.17 17.12
C HIS A 45 2.36 12.90 16.34
N PHE A 46 2.46 13.01 15.01
CA PHE A 46 1.40 12.64 14.07
C PHE A 46 1.90 11.60 13.05
N ASP A 47 1.03 10.68 12.72
CA ASP A 47 1.30 9.65 11.69
C ASP A 47 0.97 10.16 10.28
N LEU A 48 0.18 11.25 10.16
CA LEU A 48 -0.19 11.83 8.87
C LEU A 48 -0.71 13.28 9.05
N PHE A 49 -0.45 14.12 8.06
CA PHE A 49 -0.99 15.48 7.97
C PHE A 49 -1.93 15.61 6.77
N LEU A 50 -3.13 16.14 6.98
CA LEU A 50 -3.99 16.70 5.94
C LEU A 50 -3.80 18.21 5.96
N LEU A 51 -3.29 18.79 4.87
CA LEU A 51 -2.85 20.17 4.84
C LEU A 51 -3.50 20.93 3.69
N ASP A 52 -4.29 21.95 4.01
CA ASP A 52 -4.78 22.88 2.98
C ASP A 52 -3.60 23.68 2.43
N VAL A 53 -3.61 23.86 1.12
CA VAL A 53 -2.65 24.74 0.44
C VAL A 53 -2.94 26.20 0.74
N MET A 54 -4.22 26.57 0.91
CA MET A 54 -4.63 27.96 1.15
C MET A 54 -4.92 28.18 2.63
N LEU A 55 -3.98 28.76 3.35
CA LEU A 55 -4.13 29.10 4.77
C LEU A 55 -4.17 30.62 4.97
N PRO A 56 -4.80 31.12 6.03
CA PRO A 56 -4.99 32.55 6.25
C PRO A 56 -3.69 33.31 6.53
N ASP A 57 -2.69 32.63 7.04
CA ASP A 57 -1.38 33.17 7.43
C ASP A 57 -0.25 32.82 6.45
N GLY A 58 -0.57 32.16 5.32
CA GLY A 58 0.43 31.85 4.32
C GLY A 58 0.08 30.70 3.38
N ASP A 59 1.09 30.18 2.72
CA ASP A 59 0.96 29.08 1.78
C ASP A 59 1.26 27.74 2.47
N GLY A 60 0.38 26.79 2.35
CA GLY A 60 0.54 25.43 2.88
C GLY A 60 1.81 24.72 2.39
N PHE A 61 2.34 25.09 1.23
CA PHE A 61 3.63 24.59 0.76
C PHE A 61 4.79 25.01 1.69
N SER A 62 4.75 26.24 2.19
CA SER A 62 5.73 26.74 3.16
C SER A 62 5.64 25.99 4.49
N VAL A 63 4.41 25.66 4.93
CA VAL A 63 4.16 24.84 6.13
C VAL A 63 4.69 23.43 5.90
N CYS A 64 4.42 22.81 4.74
CA CYS A 64 4.95 21.50 4.36
C CYS A 64 6.48 21.45 4.47
N LYS A 65 7.18 22.44 3.90
CA LYS A 65 8.66 22.53 3.96
C LYS A 65 9.16 22.59 5.40
N GLN A 66 8.48 23.33 6.28
CA GLN A 66 8.84 23.40 7.68
C GLN A 66 8.56 22.09 8.42
N LEU A 67 7.41 21.46 8.20
CA LEU A 67 7.08 20.14 8.75
C LEU A 67 8.15 19.10 8.35
N ARG A 68 8.61 19.12 7.10
CA ARG A 68 9.65 18.20 6.60
C ARG A 68 11.01 18.36 7.28
N SER A 69 11.29 19.50 7.94
CA SER A 69 12.53 19.67 8.68
C SER A 69 12.63 18.81 9.94
N PHE A 70 11.49 18.31 10.47
CA PHE A 70 11.46 17.51 11.70
C PHE A 70 10.46 16.34 11.67
N SER A 71 9.69 16.16 10.58
CA SER A 71 8.73 15.06 10.45
C SER A 71 8.82 14.40 9.09
N SER A 72 8.85 13.07 9.09
CA SER A 72 8.74 12.21 7.90
C SER A 72 7.32 11.69 7.66
N ALA A 73 6.35 12.06 8.50
CA ALA A 73 4.95 11.64 8.35
C ALA A 73 4.38 12.13 7.00
N PRO A 74 3.54 11.34 6.29
CA PRO A 74 2.97 11.78 5.03
C PRO A 74 2.14 13.04 5.17
N ILE A 75 2.24 13.87 4.13
CA ILE A 75 1.46 15.09 3.98
C ILE A 75 0.58 14.94 2.73
N LEU A 76 -0.73 14.93 2.95
CA LEU A 76 -1.74 14.94 1.89
C LEU A 76 -2.29 16.35 1.76
N PHE A 77 -2.07 16.97 0.60
CA PHE A 77 -2.61 18.30 0.36
C PHE A 77 -4.10 18.27 0.03
N LEU A 78 -4.84 19.19 0.64
CA LEU A 78 -6.21 19.53 0.27
C LEU A 78 -6.14 20.82 -0.55
N THR A 79 -6.59 20.83 -1.81
CA THR A 79 -6.39 22.01 -2.66
C THR A 79 -7.54 22.25 -3.63
N ALA A 80 -7.90 23.52 -3.80
CA ALA A 80 -8.76 23.96 -4.90
C ALA A 80 -7.98 24.20 -6.20
N ARG A 81 -6.63 24.19 -6.14
CA ARG A 81 -5.76 24.43 -7.30
C ARG A 81 -5.62 23.14 -8.12
N ILE A 82 -6.03 23.22 -9.39
CA ILE A 82 -6.02 22.09 -10.33
C ILE A 82 -4.79 22.15 -11.26
N ALA A 83 -4.04 23.27 -11.24
CA ALA A 83 -2.91 23.46 -12.15
C ALA A 83 -1.84 22.38 -11.95
N GLU A 84 -1.37 21.81 -13.04
CA GLU A 84 -0.36 20.76 -13.06
C GLU A 84 0.94 21.23 -12.39
N GLU A 85 1.27 22.50 -12.57
CA GLU A 85 2.44 23.16 -11.97
C GLU A 85 2.38 23.17 -10.43
N ASP A 86 1.21 23.47 -9.83
CA ASP A 86 1.04 23.45 -8.38
C ASP A 86 1.17 22.03 -7.81
N ARG A 87 0.72 21.00 -8.55
CA ARG A 87 0.85 19.60 -8.15
C ARG A 87 2.31 19.11 -8.22
N LEU A 88 3.03 19.50 -9.27
CA LEU A 88 4.47 19.19 -9.41
C LEU A 88 5.27 19.86 -8.30
N LEU A 89 5.04 21.15 -8.05
CA LEU A 89 5.72 21.90 -7.00
C LEU A 89 5.52 21.25 -5.61
N GLY A 90 4.32 20.84 -5.29
CA GLY A 90 4.06 20.26 -3.98
C GLY A 90 4.65 18.87 -3.81
N LEU A 91 4.74 18.04 -4.87
CA LEU A 91 5.46 16.76 -4.84
C LEU A 91 6.97 16.99 -4.65
N GLU A 92 7.55 17.98 -5.34
CA GLU A 92 8.96 18.36 -5.19
C GLU A 92 9.27 18.89 -3.77
N LEU A 93 8.30 19.54 -3.11
CA LEU A 93 8.41 20.04 -1.74
C LEU A 93 8.17 18.97 -0.66
N GLY A 94 7.87 17.75 -1.06
CA GLY A 94 7.74 16.61 -0.15
C GLY A 94 6.30 16.24 0.23
N GLY A 95 5.30 16.68 -0.53
CA GLY A 95 3.93 16.16 -0.42
C GLY A 95 3.83 14.74 -0.96
N ASP A 96 3.03 13.90 -0.33
CA ASP A 96 2.89 12.48 -0.69
C ASP A 96 1.66 12.20 -1.57
N ASP A 97 0.59 13.01 -1.46
CA ASP A 97 -0.62 12.88 -2.27
C ASP A 97 -1.40 14.21 -2.31
N TYR A 98 -2.34 14.32 -3.26
CA TYR A 98 -3.19 15.48 -3.49
C TYR A 98 -4.66 15.09 -3.55
N ILE A 99 -5.49 15.86 -2.86
CA ILE A 99 -6.95 15.74 -2.88
C ILE A 99 -7.54 17.06 -3.34
N VAL A 100 -8.19 17.03 -4.50
CA VAL A 100 -8.76 18.25 -5.10
C VAL A 100 -10.13 18.55 -4.51
N LYS A 101 -10.35 19.79 -4.08
CA LYS A 101 -11.67 20.30 -3.66
C LYS A 101 -12.54 20.60 -4.90
N PRO A 102 -13.84 20.21 -4.94
CA PRO A 102 -14.59 19.53 -3.90
C PRO A 102 -14.30 18.01 -3.85
N PHE A 103 -14.14 17.45 -2.67
CA PHE A 103 -13.87 16.04 -2.45
C PHE A 103 -14.99 15.35 -1.63
N SER A 104 -15.07 14.04 -1.75
CA SER A 104 -15.88 13.22 -0.84
C SER A 104 -15.11 12.93 0.45
N PRO A 105 -15.68 13.10 1.66
CA PRO A 105 -15.03 12.71 2.90
C PRO A 105 -14.61 11.23 2.92
N ARG A 106 -15.36 10.36 2.23
CA ARG A 106 -15.00 8.93 2.07
C ARG A 106 -13.74 8.74 1.23
N GLU A 107 -13.52 9.59 0.23
CA GLU A 107 -12.29 9.59 -0.56
C GLU A 107 -11.09 9.95 0.30
N VAL A 108 -11.22 11.01 1.13
CA VAL A 108 -10.16 11.41 2.07
C VAL A 108 -9.80 10.27 3.01
N VAL A 109 -10.80 9.61 3.61
CA VAL A 109 -10.57 8.44 4.48
C VAL A 109 -9.84 7.32 3.74
N ALA A 110 -10.23 7.02 2.49
CA ALA A 110 -9.60 5.97 1.70
C ALA A 110 -8.12 6.29 1.40
N ARG A 111 -7.81 7.54 1.03
CA ARG A 111 -6.43 8.00 0.75
C ARG A 111 -5.57 8.03 2.01
N VAL A 112 -6.12 8.49 3.14
CA VAL A 112 -5.45 8.44 4.45
C VAL A 112 -5.08 7.00 4.81
N LYS A 113 -6.03 6.05 4.72
CA LYS A 113 -5.77 4.63 4.98
C LYS A 113 -4.69 4.06 4.04
N ALA A 114 -4.71 4.42 2.76
CA ALA A 114 -3.73 3.97 1.79
C ALA A 114 -2.31 4.48 2.12
N ASN A 115 -2.17 5.77 2.47
CA ASN A 115 -0.89 6.36 2.83
C ASN A 115 -0.34 5.83 4.16
N LEU A 116 -1.18 5.69 5.20
CA LEU A 116 -0.77 5.10 6.47
C LEU A 116 -0.36 3.63 6.32
N ARG A 117 -1.06 2.86 5.49
CA ARG A 117 -0.67 1.48 5.18
C ARG A 117 0.71 1.44 4.49
N ARG A 118 1.00 2.35 3.56
CA ARG A 118 2.31 2.47 2.91
C ARG A 118 3.41 2.77 3.92
N LEU A 119 3.16 3.65 4.89
CA LEU A 119 4.10 3.94 5.98
C LEU A 119 4.28 2.82 6.98
N ALA A 120 3.22 2.14 7.37
CA ALA A 120 3.34 0.97 8.24
C ALA A 120 4.19 -0.12 7.57
N MET A 121 4.20 -0.14 6.24
CA MET A 121 5.11 -0.97 5.44
C MET A 121 6.54 -0.41 5.42
N ASP A 122 6.74 0.93 5.50
CA ASP A 122 8.07 1.59 5.51
C ASP A 122 8.69 1.72 6.91
N SER A 123 7.89 1.87 7.98
CA SER A 123 8.35 2.23 9.33
C SER A 123 8.66 1.07 10.27
N GLY A 124 9.24 -0.04 9.77
CA GLY A 124 9.87 -1.04 10.66
C GLY A 124 9.12 -2.33 10.90
N GLN A 125 8.06 -2.64 10.18
CA GLN A 125 7.97 -3.98 9.64
C GLN A 125 8.77 -3.93 8.34
N SER A 126 9.96 -4.49 8.33
CA SER A 126 10.66 -4.87 7.11
C SER A 126 9.62 -5.27 6.09
N PRO A 127 9.66 -4.76 4.81
CA PRO A 127 8.75 -5.22 3.78
C PRO A 127 8.72 -6.73 3.96
N THR A 128 7.55 -7.29 4.29
CA THR A 128 7.50 -8.70 4.68
C THR A 128 8.23 -9.44 3.58
N SER A 129 9.45 -9.92 3.92
CA SER A 129 10.30 -10.69 3.01
C SER A 129 9.59 -11.99 2.61
N THR A 130 8.28 -12.01 2.83
CA THR A 130 7.36 -13.12 2.68
C THR A 130 6.30 -12.74 1.67
N LEU A 131 6.12 -13.59 0.69
CA LEU A 131 5.07 -13.49 -0.30
C LEU A 131 3.70 -13.61 0.39
N GLN A 132 2.84 -12.62 0.21
CA GLN A 132 1.46 -12.60 0.72
C GLN A 132 0.49 -12.88 -0.41
N LEU A 133 -0.54 -13.67 -0.13
CA LEU A 133 -1.61 -14.03 -1.07
C LEU A 133 -2.93 -13.53 -0.53
N ASP A 134 -3.70 -12.86 -1.36
CA ASP A 134 -5.06 -12.42 -1.07
C ASP A 134 -6.03 -13.21 -1.95
N GLN A 135 -6.86 -14.03 -1.30
CA GLN A 135 -7.81 -14.91 -1.96
C GLN A 135 -9.02 -14.15 -2.53
N ASP A 136 -9.43 -13.06 -1.88
CA ASP A 136 -10.62 -12.31 -2.29
C ASP A 136 -10.34 -11.50 -3.57
N THR A 137 -9.12 -11.01 -3.70
CA THR A 137 -8.68 -10.23 -4.86
C THR A 137 -7.88 -11.04 -5.88
N LEU A 138 -7.54 -12.31 -5.58
CA LEU A 138 -6.66 -13.16 -6.38
C LEU A 138 -5.32 -12.50 -6.70
N THR A 139 -4.69 -11.88 -5.72
CA THR A 139 -3.42 -11.16 -5.89
C THR A 139 -2.29 -11.79 -5.08
N ALA A 140 -1.06 -11.60 -5.57
CA ALA A 140 0.16 -11.89 -4.84
C ALA A 140 0.91 -10.57 -4.61
N GLN A 141 1.37 -10.35 -3.39
CA GLN A 141 2.12 -9.16 -2.98
C GLN A 141 3.44 -9.55 -2.34
N PHE A 142 4.51 -8.83 -2.71
CA PHE A 142 5.81 -8.89 -2.05
C PHE A 142 6.37 -7.47 -1.90
N GLY A 143 6.62 -7.07 -0.66
CA GLY A 143 6.92 -5.68 -0.37
C GLY A 143 5.79 -4.75 -0.84
N HIS A 144 6.12 -3.80 -1.69
CA HIS A 144 5.16 -2.83 -2.25
C HIS A 144 4.59 -3.23 -3.62
N ARG A 145 5.04 -4.32 -4.19
CA ARG A 145 4.64 -4.76 -5.52
C ARG A 145 3.58 -5.83 -5.44
N THR A 146 2.54 -5.66 -6.25
CA THR A 146 1.39 -6.58 -6.34
C THR A 146 1.24 -7.04 -7.79
N THR A 147 0.81 -8.27 -7.98
CA THR A 147 0.47 -8.83 -9.29
C THR A 147 -0.84 -9.61 -9.23
N ASP A 148 -1.68 -9.45 -10.25
CA ASP A 148 -2.94 -10.18 -10.37
C ASP A 148 -2.67 -11.61 -10.86
N LEU A 149 -3.38 -12.57 -10.27
CA LEU A 149 -3.30 -13.97 -10.62
C LEU A 149 -4.64 -14.46 -11.18
N THR A 150 -4.59 -15.39 -12.10
CA THR A 150 -5.79 -16.19 -12.44
C THR A 150 -6.10 -17.15 -11.29
N ALA A 151 -7.33 -17.66 -11.21
CA ALA A 151 -7.74 -18.61 -10.17
C ALA A 151 -6.81 -19.85 -10.12
N ILE A 152 -6.37 -20.34 -11.27
CA ILE A 152 -5.44 -21.48 -11.38
C ILE A 152 -4.04 -21.10 -10.86
N GLU A 153 -3.52 -19.95 -11.26
CA GLU A 153 -2.21 -19.46 -10.80
C GLU A 153 -2.20 -19.21 -9.30
N PHE A 154 -3.31 -18.67 -8.76
CA PHE A 154 -3.49 -18.47 -7.33
C PHE A 154 -3.52 -19.80 -6.57
N ALA A 155 -4.31 -20.78 -7.04
CA ALA A 155 -4.41 -22.11 -6.43
C ALA A 155 -3.05 -22.84 -6.43
N LEU A 156 -2.29 -22.74 -7.55
CA LEU A 156 -0.91 -23.25 -7.64
C LEU A 156 0.02 -22.61 -6.62
N LEU A 157 0.05 -21.29 -6.59
CA LEU A 157 0.94 -20.55 -5.70
C LEU A 157 0.58 -20.80 -4.23
N ASN A 158 -0.71 -20.81 -3.90
CA ASN A 158 -1.22 -21.10 -2.57
C ASN A 158 -0.82 -22.52 -2.12
N ALA A 159 -0.98 -23.54 -3.00
CA ALA A 159 -0.57 -24.90 -2.71
C ALA A 159 0.94 -25.02 -2.43
N LEU A 160 1.75 -24.33 -3.20
CA LEU A 160 3.21 -24.35 -3.08
C LEU A 160 3.69 -23.61 -1.83
N THR A 161 3.09 -22.44 -1.51
CA THR A 161 3.46 -21.61 -0.35
C THR A 161 2.97 -22.14 0.97
N ALA A 162 1.86 -22.90 0.99
CA ALA A 162 1.32 -23.53 2.20
C ALA A 162 2.31 -24.50 2.86
N THR A 163 3.23 -25.07 2.09
CA THR A 163 4.24 -26.00 2.63
C THR A 163 5.59 -25.69 1.97
N PRO A 164 6.31 -24.66 2.46
CA PRO A 164 7.61 -24.28 1.90
C PRO A 164 8.61 -25.43 1.88
N ASN A 165 9.43 -25.49 0.84
CA ASN A 165 10.44 -26.51 0.57
C ASN A 165 9.89 -27.92 0.29
N LYS A 166 8.58 -28.18 0.42
CA LYS A 166 8.02 -29.45 0.00
C LYS A 166 8.06 -29.55 -1.53
N LEU A 167 8.52 -30.70 -2.02
CA LEU A 167 8.48 -31.05 -3.43
C LEU A 167 7.11 -31.63 -3.75
N PHE A 168 6.43 -31.03 -4.71
CA PHE A 168 5.16 -31.51 -5.25
C PHE A 168 5.39 -32.06 -6.64
N ASN A 169 4.94 -33.29 -6.89
CA ASN A 169 4.89 -33.81 -8.25
C ASN A 169 3.76 -33.15 -9.05
N ARG A 170 3.72 -33.38 -10.38
CA ARG A 170 2.75 -32.73 -11.26
C ARG A 170 1.31 -33.20 -10.97
N ASP A 171 1.12 -34.46 -10.68
CA ASP A 171 -0.18 -35.04 -10.37
C ASP A 171 -0.74 -34.44 -9.08
N GLU A 172 0.08 -34.33 -8.01
CA GLU A 172 -0.31 -33.68 -6.76
C GLU A 172 -0.74 -32.22 -6.95
N LEU A 173 -0.12 -31.51 -7.89
CA LEU A 173 -0.48 -30.12 -8.21
C LEU A 173 -1.78 -30.08 -9.02
N ILE A 174 -2.00 -30.99 -9.95
CA ILE A 174 -3.23 -31.13 -10.73
C ILE A 174 -4.42 -31.37 -9.80
N ASP A 175 -4.30 -32.34 -8.89
CA ASP A 175 -5.37 -32.69 -7.94
C ASP A 175 -5.76 -31.51 -7.03
N ARG A 176 -4.80 -30.64 -6.69
CA ARG A 176 -5.06 -29.46 -5.86
C ARG A 176 -5.70 -28.29 -6.61
N ILE A 177 -5.47 -28.19 -7.91
CA ILE A 177 -5.97 -27.10 -8.76
C ILE A 177 -7.35 -27.44 -9.32
N TYR A 178 -7.56 -28.71 -9.67
CA TYR A 178 -8.77 -29.19 -10.33
C TYR A 178 -9.51 -30.17 -9.39
N SER A 179 -10.27 -29.60 -8.46
CA SER A 179 -11.12 -30.38 -7.53
C SER A 179 -12.29 -31.11 -8.21
N ASP A 180 -12.51 -30.87 -9.50
CA ASP A 180 -13.62 -31.42 -10.30
C ASP A 180 -13.24 -32.68 -11.10
N GLY A 181 -12.08 -33.29 -10.85
CA GLY A 181 -11.67 -34.55 -11.45
C GLY A 181 -11.36 -34.51 -12.95
N ARG A 182 -11.12 -33.33 -13.53
CA ARG A 182 -10.75 -33.21 -14.94
C ARG A 182 -9.37 -33.83 -15.19
N VAL A 183 -9.31 -34.72 -16.18
CA VAL A 183 -8.03 -35.25 -16.66
C VAL A 183 -7.32 -34.18 -17.48
N VAL A 184 -6.32 -33.54 -16.88
CA VAL A 184 -5.52 -32.49 -17.52
C VAL A 184 -4.09 -33.03 -17.71
N SER A 185 -3.46 -32.73 -18.84
CA SER A 185 -2.10 -33.23 -19.11
C SER A 185 -1.04 -32.48 -18.29
N ASP A 186 0.06 -33.14 -17.95
CA ASP A 186 1.24 -32.60 -17.23
C ASP A 186 1.78 -31.30 -17.82
N ARG A 187 1.68 -31.13 -19.14
CA ARG A 187 2.10 -29.92 -19.87
C ARG A 187 1.31 -28.67 -19.45
N THR A 188 0.11 -28.85 -18.88
CA THR A 188 -0.74 -27.75 -18.43
C THR A 188 -0.14 -27.11 -17.18
N VAL A 189 0.35 -27.92 -16.22
CA VAL A 189 1.02 -27.40 -14.99
C VAL A 189 2.26 -26.61 -15.36
N ASP A 190 3.12 -27.15 -16.24
CA ASP A 190 4.36 -26.49 -16.66
C ASP A 190 4.08 -25.12 -17.32
N SER A 191 3.00 -25.03 -18.10
CA SER A 191 2.57 -23.78 -18.74
C SER A 191 2.09 -22.75 -17.72
N HIS A 192 1.33 -23.18 -16.70
CA HIS A 192 0.87 -22.30 -15.63
C HIS A 192 2.02 -21.85 -14.74
N ILE A 193 2.96 -22.73 -14.40
CA ILE A 193 4.17 -22.39 -13.64
C ILE A 193 5.01 -21.35 -14.41
N LYS A 194 5.16 -21.51 -15.73
CA LYS A 194 5.89 -20.52 -16.54
C LYS A 194 5.26 -19.14 -16.47
N LYS A 195 3.94 -19.05 -16.65
CA LYS A 195 3.20 -17.78 -16.56
C LYS A 195 3.26 -17.18 -15.15
N LEU A 196 3.09 -18.02 -14.13
CA LEU A 196 3.19 -17.62 -12.75
C LEU A 196 4.57 -17.04 -12.41
N ARG A 197 5.65 -17.69 -12.83
CA ARG A 197 7.01 -17.16 -12.68
C ARG A 197 7.19 -15.80 -13.34
N GLN A 198 6.64 -15.59 -14.55
CA GLN A 198 6.71 -14.30 -15.23
C GLN A 198 6.03 -13.21 -14.40
N LYS A 199 4.86 -13.48 -13.82
CA LYS A 199 4.15 -12.55 -12.95
C LYS A 199 4.90 -12.29 -11.65
N LEU A 200 5.45 -13.32 -11.02
CA LEU A 200 6.26 -13.21 -9.81
C LEU A 200 7.56 -12.43 -10.04
N ASN A 201 8.13 -12.46 -11.22
CA ASN A 201 9.28 -11.63 -11.58
C ASN A 201 8.96 -10.13 -11.49
N HIS A 202 7.74 -9.71 -11.82
CA HIS A 202 7.34 -8.30 -11.69
C HIS A 202 7.28 -7.80 -10.24
N ILE A 203 7.21 -8.71 -9.29
CA ILE A 203 7.24 -8.43 -7.85
C ILE A 203 8.52 -8.92 -7.17
N ASP A 204 9.61 -9.07 -7.94
CA ASP A 204 10.94 -9.53 -7.48
C ASP A 204 10.96 -10.96 -6.87
N GLN A 205 9.99 -11.80 -7.23
CA GLN A 205 9.84 -13.17 -6.73
C GLN A 205 9.95 -14.25 -7.82
N GLY A 206 10.69 -13.99 -8.89
CA GLY A 206 10.74 -14.92 -10.04
C GLY A 206 11.37 -16.28 -9.77
N GLU A 207 12.30 -16.38 -8.83
CA GLU A 207 13.06 -17.61 -8.58
C GLU A 207 12.54 -18.44 -7.40
N VAL A 208 11.44 -18.02 -6.77
CA VAL A 208 10.90 -18.72 -5.58
C VAL A 208 10.25 -20.06 -5.89
N ILE A 209 9.89 -20.32 -7.15
CA ILE A 209 9.39 -21.63 -7.59
C ILE A 209 10.52 -22.37 -8.31
N GLU A 210 11.10 -23.36 -7.64
CA GLU A 210 12.17 -24.19 -8.19
C GLU A 210 11.60 -25.41 -8.89
N ALA A 211 12.10 -25.70 -10.10
CA ALA A 211 11.82 -26.94 -10.80
C ALA A 211 12.92 -27.97 -10.47
N VAL A 212 12.51 -29.15 -10.00
CA VAL A 212 13.41 -30.28 -9.79
C VAL A 212 13.19 -31.27 -10.95
N TYR A 213 14.22 -31.45 -11.74
CA TYR A 213 14.15 -32.27 -12.95
C TYR A 213 13.62 -33.70 -12.66
N GLY A 214 12.60 -34.11 -13.39
CA GLY A 214 11.96 -35.42 -13.23
C GLY A 214 11.10 -35.60 -11.99
N ALA A 215 11.08 -34.62 -11.03
CA ALA A 215 10.39 -34.78 -9.76
C ALA A 215 9.23 -33.81 -9.56
N GLY A 216 9.32 -32.55 -10.06
CA GLY A 216 8.23 -31.58 -9.94
C GLY A 216 8.68 -30.18 -9.54
N TYR A 217 7.90 -29.52 -8.67
CA TYR A 217 8.08 -28.14 -8.26
C TYR A 217 8.06 -27.96 -6.74
N ARG A 218 8.81 -26.99 -6.25
CA ARG A 218 8.75 -26.57 -4.85
C ARG A 218 8.83 -25.05 -4.71
N TYR A 219 8.23 -24.52 -3.68
CA TYR A 219 8.38 -23.14 -3.27
C TYR A 219 9.59 -23.02 -2.32
N LYS A 220 10.51 -22.14 -2.68
CA LYS A 220 11.68 -21.82 -1.88
C LYS A 220 11.61 -20.35 -1.52
N PRO A 221 11.27 -20.02 -0.25
CA PRO A 221 11.22 -18.62 0.18
C PRO A 221 12.53 -17.91 -0.12
N CYS A 222 12.45 -16.72 -0.72
CA CYS A 222 13.63 -15.90 -0.93
C CYS A 222 14.09 -15.34 0.41
N THR A 223 15.13 -15.91 0.99
CA THR A 223 15.84 -15.35 2.14
C THR A 223 16.86 -14.36 1.59
N LYS A 224 16.44 -13.18 1.12
CA LYS A 224 17.39 -12.07 1.01
C LYS A 224 17.66 -11.62 2.44
N LEU A 225 18.77 -12.06 3.00
CA LEU A 225 19.38 -11.43 4.16
C LEU A 225 19.69 -9.97 3.84
N PRO A 226 19.51 -9.05 4.81
CA PRO A 226 19.75 -7.63 4.64
C PRO A 226 21.20 -7.32 4.25
#